data_f36b165c63ef39d38cfe051fe6733d25
#
_entry.id   f36b165c63ef39d38cfe051fe6733d25
#
_cell.length_a   1.000
_cell.length_b   1.000
_cell.length_c   1.000
_cell.angle_alpha   90.00
_cell.angle_beta   90.00
_cell.angle_gamma   90.00
#
_symmetry.space_group_name_H-M   'P 1'
#
loop_
_entity.id
_entity.type
_entity.pdbx_description
1 polymer ?
#
loop_
_entity_poly.entity_id
_entity_poly.type
_entity_poly.pdbx_seq_one_letter_code
_entity_poly.pdbx_strand_id
1 'polypeptide(L)'
;MRLTTIAAVLTLAITATPRSAQAQEPYAWRDALVFHTFSIAAIDPRTGEVGVAVTTRVPCVGNGVPWVRKGVGAVATQASTRTEYGTELLDALARGDAPEAALKRALAADSGFQSRQVAVISIDGRSAQHTGSGPNAWAGHRAGKNYVTQGNILVGPEVIEAVAKSFEASEGTPYHLADRLITALNAGFVLGGDKRHGLRTSAAVVVADARPGMSRRSDGQTANINVCENADPLGELRRIYDAVSQTLGYRTLEQFSGGDVYQLKVMLNALGFYKRGETVPARGGDVNVFTAETVAAVDAFRTSEKMGTPAVGGSPAGLVDDETVTRLWAALERAGKASAVRQQLLDGTMIRR
;
A
#
# COMPACT_ATOMS: atom_id res chain seq x y z
N MET A 1 -75.12 -51.90 29.82
CA MET A 1 -74.33 -51.83 28.53
C MET A 1 -73.65 -50.48 28.44
N ARG A 2 -72.41 -50.44 28.76
CA ARG A 2 -71.55 -49.18 28.57
C ARG A 2 -70.55 -49.51 27.56
N LEU A 3 -70.62 -48.80 26.40
CA LEU A 3 -69.63 -48.85 25.36
C LEU A 3 -68.46 -47.93 25.73
N THR A 4 -67.28 -48.49 25.81
CA THR A 4 -66.00 -47.73 25.99
C THR A 4 -65.38 -47.52 24.61
N THR A 5 -65.28 -46.26 24.19
CA THR A 5 -64.65 -45.86 22.97
C THR A 5 -63.13 -45.65 23.20
N ILE A 6 -62.33 -46.50 22.60
CA ILE A 6 -60.85 -46.33 22.63
C ILE A 6 -60.44 -45.40 21.47
N ALA A 7 -59.91 -44.23 21.82
CA ALA A 7 -59.31 -43.31 20.87
C ALA A 7 -57.86 -43.70 20.65
N ALA A 8 -57.52 -44.10 19.44
CA ALA A 8 -56.14 -44.33 19.04
C ALA A 8 -55.44 -42.99 18.63
N VAL A 9 -54.44 -42.58 19.39
CA VAL A 9 -53.57 -41.43 19.05
C VAL A 9 -52.47 -41.91 18.12
N LEU A 10 -52.55 -41.48 16.85
CA LEU A 10 -51.55 -41.74 15.86
C LEU A 10 -50.43 -40.71 15.99
N THR A 11 -49.30 -41.07 16.56
CA THR A 11 -48.10 -40.20 16.66
C THR A 11 -47.37 -40.23 15.33
N LEU A 12 -47.41 -39.11 14.57
CA LEU A 12 -46.66 -38.93 13.33
C LEU A 12 -45.21 -38.57 13.69
N ALA A 13 -44.29 -39.52 13.60
CA ALA A 13 -42.87 -39.25 13.76
C ALA A 13 -42.37 -38.59 12.49
N ILE A 14 -42.13 -37.27 12.56
CA ILE A 14 -41.43 -36.53 11.52
C ILE A 14 -39.93 -36.88 11.61
N THR A 15 -39.47 -37.80 10.79
CA THR A 15 -38.04 -38.05 10.60
C THR A 15 -37.46 -36.89 9.80
N ALA A 16 -36.83 -35.92 10.49
CA ALA A 16 -36.00 -34.93 9.87
C ALA A 16 -34.75 -35.62 9.33
N THR A 17 -34.73 -35.92 8.04
CA THR A 17 -33.50 -36.30 7.36
C THR A 17 -32.53 -35.11 7.43
N PRO A 18 -31.29 -35.32 7.92
CA PRO A 18 -30.31 -34.24 7.86
C PRO A 18 -30.11 -33.90 6.36
N ARG A 19 -30.48 -32.68 5.96
CA ARG A 19 -30.03 -32.13 4.71
C ARG A 19 -28.52 -32.05 4.81
N SER A 20 -27.80 -32.89 4.06
CA SER A 20 -26.40 -32.70 3.82
C SER A 20 -26.26 -31.24 3.33
N ALA A 21 -25.46 -30.44 4.04
CA ALA A 21 -25.05 -29.14 3.54
C ALA A 21 -24.34 -29.40 2.23
N GLN A 22 -25.06 -29.23 1.12
CA GLN A 22 -24.41 -29.19 -0.18
C GLN A 22 -23.47 -27.99 -0.11
N ALA A 23 -22.17 -28.26 -0.17
CA ALA A 23 -21.20 -27.23 -0.42
C ALA A 23 -21.70 -26.45 -1.64
N GLN A 24 -21.96 -25.16 -1.44
CA GLN A 24 -22.40 -24.32 -2.55
C GLN A 24 -21.28 -24.38 -3.59
N GLU A 25 -21.58 -24.94 -4.76
CA GLU A 25 -20.68 -24.86 -5.91
C GLU A 25 -20.30 -23.39 -6.11
N PRO A 26 -19.00 -23.08 -6.24
CA PRO A 26 -18.58 -21.70 -6.45
C PRO A 26 -19.34 -21.11 -7.62
N TYR A 27 -20.01 -20.02 -7.40
CA TYR A 27 -21.06 -19.43 -8.26
C TYR A 27 -20.60 -19.05 -9.67
N ALA A 28 -19.41 -19.34 -10.09
CA ALA A 28 -18.82 -18.76 -11.30
C ALA A 28 -18.13 -19.75 -12.24
N TRP A 29 -18.31 -21.04 -12.07
CA TRP A 29 -17.65 -22.01 -12.95
C TRP A 29 -18.23 -22.05 -14.37
N ARG A 30 -19.38 -21.40 -14.64
CA ARG A 30 -20.03 -21.39 -15.96
C ARG A 30 -19.65 -20.20 -16.83
N ASP A 31 -19.34 -19.06 -16.23
CA ASP A 31 -18.78 -17.93 -16.94
C ASP A 31 -17.27 -17.93 -16.70
N ALA A 32 -16.49 -17.92 -17.77
CA ALA A 32 -15.04 -17.90 -17.66
C ALA A 32 -14.64 -16.80 -16.67
N LEU A 33 -14.05 -17.20 -15.51
CA LEU A 33 -13.55 -16.25 -14.52
C LEU A 33 -12.47 -15.41 -15.18
N VAL A 34 -12.84 -14.20 -15.54
CA VAL A 34 -11.90 -13.26 -16.13
C VAL A 34 -11.24 -12.51 -15.00
N PHE A 35 -10.04 -12.92 -14.65
CA PHE A 35 -9.19 -12.26 -13.66
C PHE A 35 -8.29 -11.28 -14.38
N HIS A 36 -8.43 -10.00 -14.13
CA HIS A 36 -7.41 -9.05 -14.54
C HIS A 36 -6.49 -8.72 -13.39
N THR A 37 -5.25 -8.57 -13.69
CA THR A 37 -4.21 -8.19 -12.77
C THR A 37 -3.32 -7.17 -13.46
N PHE A 38 -3.00 -6.09 -12.80
CA PHE A 38 -1.90 -5.26 -13.24
C PHE A 38 -1.03 -4.84 -12.07
N SER A 39 0.25 -4.67 -12.37
CA SER A 39 1.28 -4.38 -11.39
C SER A 39 2.34 -3.45 -11.94
N ILE A 40 3.09 -2.85 -11.03
CA ILE A 40 4.30 -2.10 -11.32
C ILE A 40 5.39 -2.54 -10.35
N ALA A 41 6.58 -2.87 -10.89
CA ALA A 41 7.80 -3.06 -10.14
C ALA A 41 8.75 -1.89 -10.45
N ALA A 42 9.34 -1.29 -9.42
CA ALA A 42 10.16 -0.11 -9.62
C ALA A 42 11.27 0.04 -8.57
N ILE A 43 12.20 0.93 -8.86
CA ILE A 43 13.24 1.39 -7.94
C ILE A 43 13.21 2.91 -7.83
N ASP A 44 13.72 3.44 -6.73
CA ASP A 44 14.09 4.85 -6.62
C ASP A 44 15.62 4.95 -6.47
N PRO A 45 16.35 5.41 -7.50
CA PRO A 45 17.80 5.47 -7.46
C PRO A 45 18.34 6.48 -6.45
N ARG A 46 17.52 7.45 -5.99
CA ARG A 46 17.92 8.44 -4.99
C ARG A 46 18.00 7.85 -3.57
N THR A 47 17.09 6.92 -3.28
CA THR A 47 16.95 6.31 -1.96
C THR A 47 17.45 4.87 -1.91
N GLY A 48 17.53 4.20 -3.05
CA GLY A 48 17.81 2.77 -3.12
C GLY A 48 16.61 1.90 -2.73
N GLU A 49 15.42 2.49 -2.64
CA GLU A 49 14.17 1.75 -2.44
C GLU A 49 13.87 0.88 -3.65
N VAL A 50 13.36 -0.33 -3.38
CA VAL A 50 12.85 -1.28 -4.39
C VAL A 50 11.44 -1.68 -4.01
N GLY A 51 10.52 -1.78 -4.97
CA GLY A 51 9.12 -2.01 -4.63
C GLY A 51 8.28 -2.60 -5.74
N VAL A 52 7.15 -3.19 -5.33
CA VAL A 52 6.09 -3.67 -6.22
C VAL A 52 4.75 -3.24 -5.66
N ALA A 53 3.85 -2.75 -6.54
CA ALA A 53 2.44 -2.63 -6.24
C ALA A 53 1.61 -3.38 -7.28
N VAL A 54 0.48 -3.94 -6.83
CA VAL A 54 -0.39 -4.79 -7.66
C VAL A 54 -1.85 -4.67 -7.22
N THR A 55 -2.77 -4.78 -8.17
CA THR A 55 -4.20 -4.95 -7.91
C THR A 55 -4.79 -6.02 -8.82
N THR A 56 -5.79 -6.75 -8.31
CA THR A 56 -6.44 -7.87 -9.00
C THR A 56 -7.80 -8.15 -8.41
N ARG A 57 -8.54 -9.06 -9.05
CA ARG A 57 -9.78 -9.65 -8.52
C ARG A 57 -9.56 -10.88 -7.65
N VAL A 58 -8.37 -11.47 -7.70
CA VAL A 58 -8.05 -12.60 -6.83
C VAL A 58 -7.82 -12.09 -5.40
N PRO A 59 -8.40 -12.70 -4.37
CA PRO A 59 -8.15 -12.30 -2.98
C PRO A 59 -6.67 -12.41 -2.62
N CYS A 60 -6.21 -11.54 -1.71
CA CYS A 60 -4.86 -11.61 -1.12
C CYS A 60 -3.72 -11.63 -2.14
N VAL A 61 -3.78 -10.79 -3.17
CA VAL A 61 -2.78 -10.73 -4.25
C VAL A 61 -1.35 -10.54 -3.76
N GLY A 62 -1.18 -9.89 -2.62
CA GLY A 62 0.12 -9.68 -1.99
C GLY A 62 0.83 -10.96 -1.54
N ASN A 63 0.12 -12.09 -1.45
CA ASN A 63 0.72 -13.37 -1.08
C ASN A 63 1.50 -14.04 -2.22
N GLY A 64 1.28 -13.63 -3.47
CA GLY A 64 1.86 -14.34 -4.62
C GLY A 64 2.58 -13.47 -5.64
N VAL A 65 2.15 -12.22 -5.82
CA VAL A 65 2.65 -11.39 -6.93
C VAL A 65 3.90 -10.59 -6.58
N PRO A 66 3.97 -9.82 -5.46
CA PRO A 66 5.08 -8.92 -5.19
C PRO A 66 6.24 -9.62 -4.46
N TRP A 67 7.43 -9.42 -4.96
CA TRP A 67 8.68 -9.90 -4.36
C TRP A 67 9.72 -8.79 -4.40
N VAL A 68 10.33 -8.49 -3.25
CA VAL A 68 11.35 -7.46 -3.14
C VAL A 68 12.52 -7.96 -2.30
N ARG A 69 13.72 -7.48 -2.64
CA ARG A 69 14.92 -7.69 -1.82
C ARG A 69 15.73 -6.40 -1.78
N LYS A 70 15.89 -5.82 -0.58
CA LYS A 70 16.67 -4.61 -0.37
C LYS A 70 18.05 -4.71 -1.00
N GLY A 71 18.47 -3.65 -1.70
CA GLY A 71 19.79 -3.60 -2.36
C GLY A 71 19.97 -4.53 -3.56
N VAL A 72 18.90 -5.25 -3.98
CA VAL A 72 18.97 -6.21 -5.11
C VAL A 72 17.97 -5.84 -6.21
N GLY A 73 16.68 -5.77 -5.90
CA GLY A 73 15.67 -5.50 -6.90
C GLY A 73 14.26 -5.97 -6.52
N ALA A 74 13.37 -6.00 -7.52
CA ALA A 74 11.98 -6.36 -7.37
C ALA A 74 11.48 -7.26 -8.51
N VAL A 75 10.51 -8.14 -8.19
CA VAL A 75 9.88 -9.06 -9.14
C VAL A 75 8.37 -9.02 -8.94
N ALA A 76 7.62 -8.97 -10.04
CA ALA A 76 6.19 -9.18 -10.07
C ALA A 76 5.86 -10.39 -10.94
N THR A 77 5.30 -11.46 -10.35
CA THR A 77 4.86 -12.66 -11.07
C THR A 77 3.35 -12.82 -10.98
N GLN A 78 2.67 -12.94 -12.11
CA GLN A 78 1.20 -12.94 -12.19
C GLN A 78 0.68 -13.74 -13.39
N ALA A 79 -0.62 -13.66 -13.69
CA ALA A 79 -1.39 -14.54 -14.57
C ALA A 79 -1.52 -15.94 -13.93
N SER A 80 -1.15 -17.02 -14.59
CA SER A 80 -1.00 -18.30 -13.88
C SER A 80 0.25 -18.21 -13.01
N THR A 81 0.11 -17.68 -11.80
CA THR A 81 1.23 -17.26 -10.95
C THR A 81 2.10 -18.47 -10.55
N ARG A 82 3.41 -18.36 -10.81
CA ARG A 82 4.45 -19.25 -10.27
C ARG A 82 5.29 -18.44 -9.29
N THR A 83 5.11 -18.67 -8.00
CA THR A 83 5.71 -17.87 -6.93
C THR A 83 7.23 -18.02 -6.86
N GLU A 84 7.76 -19.16 -7.29
CA GLU A 84 9.20 -19.45 -7.33
C GLU A 84 9.99 -18.43 -8.16
N TYR A 85 9.39 -17.83 -9.20
CA TYR A 85 10.04 -16.75 -9.94
C TYR A 85 10.50 -15.60 -9.05
N GLY A 86 9.78 -15.32 -7.96
CA GLY A 86 10.15 -14.27 -7.02
C GLY A 86 11.53 -14.49 -6.42
N THR A 87 11.75 -15.66 -5.83
CA THR A 87 13.03 -16.01 -5.20
C THR A 87 14.12 -16.33 -6.22
N GLU A 88 13.82 -17.13 -7.25
CA GLU A 88 14.77 -17.51 -8.30
C GLU A 88 15.41 -16.30 -9.00
N LEU A 89 14.58 -15.30 -9.38
CA LEU A 89 15.05 -14.09 -10.06
C LEU A 89 15.83 -13.18 -9.10
N LEU A 90 15.34 -12.97 -7.88
CA LEU A 90 16.06 -12.16 -6.89
C LEU A 90 17.40 -12.81 -6.49
N ASP A 91 17.49 -14.13 -6.42
CA ASP A 91 18.74 -14.85 -6.18
C ASP A 91 19.71 -14.69 -7.36
N ALA A 92 19.21 -14.72 -8.59
CA ALA A 92 20.01 -14.48 -9.78
C ALA A 92 20.57 -13.05 -9.82
N LEU A 93 19.72 -12.05 -9.55
CA LEU A 93 20.16 -10.65 -9.45
C LEU A 93 21.20 -10.45 -8.34
N ALA A 94 21.02 -11.09 -7.19
CA ALA A 94 21.96 -11.01 -6.06
C ALA A 94 23.34 -11.61 -6.40
N ARG A 95 23.42 -12.56 -7.35
CA ARG A 95 24.69 -13.07 -7.89
C ARG A 95 25.30 -12.20 -8.96
N GLY A 96 24.63 -11.10 -9.37
CA GLY A 96 25.10 -10.19 -10.42
C GLY A 96 24.58 -10.50 -11.81
N ASP A 97 23.65 -11.45 -11.96
CA ASP A 97 23.06 -11.74 -13.28
C ASP A 97 22.25 -10.54 -13.81
N ALA A 98 22.31 -10.31 -15.11
CA ALA A 98 21.44 -9.33 -15.76
C ALA A 98 19.98 -9.83 -15.75
N PRO A 99 18.98 -8.93 -15.54
CA PRO A 99 17.57 -9.31 -15.50
C PRO A 99 17.11 -10.17 -16.70
N GLU A 100 17.57 -9.81 -17.91
CA GLU A 100 17.22 -10.53 -19.15
C GLU A 100 17.74 -11.96 -19.15
N ALA A 101 18.98 -12.16 -18.73
CA ALA A 101 19.60 -13.48 -18.65
C ALA A 101 18.96 -14.34 -17.57
N ALA A 102 18.66 -13.74 -16.41
CA ALA A 102 17.98 -14.41 -15.32
C ALA A 102 16.57 -14.86 -15.73
N LEU A 103 15.78 -13.95 -16.30
CA LEU A 103 14.42 -14.25 -16.76
C LEU A 103 14.41 -15.31 -17.86
N LYS A 104 15.29 -15.19 -18.85
CA LYS A 104 15.40 -16.17 -19.94
C LYS A 104 15.66 -17.59 -19.41
N ARG A 105 16.57 -17.75 -18.42
CA ARG A 105 16.83 -19.05 -17.81
C ARG A 105 15.63 -19.59 -17.03
N ALA A 106 14.99 -18.73 -16.25
CA ALA A 106 13.83 -19.12 -15.46
C ALA A 106 12.65 -19.57 -16.33
N LEU A 107 12.38 -18.85 -17.43
CA LEU A 107 11.34 -19.21 -18.41
C LEU A 107 11.68 -20.51 -19.14
N ALA A 108 12.94 -20.75 -19.50
CA ALA A 108 13.35 -21.97 -20.19
C ALA A 108 13.18 -23.23 -19.32
N ALA A 109 13.17 -23.09 -17.99
CA ALA A 109 12.94 -24.18 -17.05
C ALA A 109 11.45 -24.40 -16.72
N ASP A 110 10.53 -23.55 -17.19
CA ASP A 110 9.08 -23.64 -16.92
C ASP A 110 8.33 -24.04 -18.20
N SER A 111 7.84 -25.26 -18.28
CA SER A 111 7.01 -25.72 -19.41
C SER A 111 5.70 -24.94 -19.57
N GLY A 112 5.24 -24.27 -18.49
CA GLY A 112 4.03 -23.45 -18.48
C GLY A 112 4.27 -21.96 -18.77
N PHE A 113 5.47 -21.55 -19.23
CA PHE A 113 5.87 -20.14 -19.36
C PHE A 113 4.90 -19.29 -20.21
N GLN A 114 4.22 -19.90 -21.20
CA GLN A 114 3.25 -19.20 -22.02
C GLN A 114 2.01 -18.73 -21.25
N SER A 115 1.73 -19.28 -20.10
CA SER A 115 0.62 -18.84 -19.22
C SER A 115 1.06 -17.84 -18.15
N ARG A 116 2.33 -17.44 -18.13
CA ARG A 116 2.90 -16.54 -17.11
C ARG A 116 2.98 -15.12 -17.60
N GLN A 117 3.00 -14.20 -16.61
CA GLN A 117 3.40 -12.81 -16.84
C GLN A 117 4.36 -12.43 -15.71
N VAL A 118 5.59 -12.05 -16.06
CA VAL A 118 6.68 -11.83 -15.12
C VAL A 118 7.43 -10.55 -15.48
N ALA A 119 7.66 -9.71 -14.47
CA ALA A 119 8.53 -8.54 -14.58
C ALA A 119 9.60 -8.59 -13.49
N VAL A 120 10.82 -8.24 -13.84
CA VAL A 120 11.96 -8.16 -12.93
C VAL A 120 12.74 -6.88 -13.19
N ILE A 121 13.12 -6.19 -12.11
CA ILE A 121 13.96 -5.00 -12.16
C ILE A 121 15.08 -5.11 -11.13
N SER A 122 16.31 -4.84 -11.53
CA SER A 122 17.47 -4.78 -10.64
C SER A 122 17.65 -3.39 -10.04
N ILE A 123 18.40 -3.30 -8.94
CA ILE A 123 18.68 -2.04 -8.24
C ILE A 123 19.38 -0.97 -9.11
N ASP A 124 20.01 -1.38 -10.19
CA ASP A 124 20.65 -0.46 -11.16
C ASP A 124 19.69 0.05 -12.25
N GLY A 125 18.39 -0.31 -12.17
CA GLY A 125 17.34 0.15 -13.08
C GLY A 125 17.17 -0.68 -14.35
N ARG A 126 18.02 -1.68 -14.61
CA ARG A 126 17.81 -2.62 -15.71
C ARG A 126 16.62 -3.53 -15.41
N SER A 127 15.83 -3.85 -16.41
CA SER A 127 14.63 -4.67 -16.24
C SER A 127 14.43 -5.65 -17.39
N ALA A 128 13.68 -6.71 -17.12
CA ALA A 128 13.21 -7.63 -18.12
C ALA A 128 11.76 -8.04 -17.83
N GLN A 129 11.01 -8.36 -18.87
CA GLN A 129 9.61 -8.73 -18.75
C GLN A 129 9.23 -9.84 -19.74
N HIS A 130 8.22 -10.59 -19.35
CA HIS A 130 7.60 -11.63 -20.19
C HIS A 130 6.08 -11.55 -20.04
N THR A 131 5.39 -11.52 -21.15
CA THR A 131 3.95 -11.75 -21.23
C THR A 131 3.71 -12.91 -22.17
N GLY A 132 3.28 -14.04 -21.65
CA GLY A 132 2.99 -15.23 -22.46
C GLY A 132 1.73 -15.07 -23.28
N SER A 133 1.51 -15.96 -24.23
CA SER A 133 0.35 -15.96 -25.15
C SER A 133 -0.93 -16.56 -24.54
N GLY A 134 -0.85 -17.13 -23.34
CA GLY A 134 -1.96 -17.84 -22.69
C GLY A 134 -3.04 -16.96 -22.05
N PRO A 135 -2.77 -15.72 -21.57
CA PRO A 135 -3.82 -14.87 -21.04
C PRO A 135 -4.86 -14.49 -22.11
N ASN A 136 -6.14 -14.70 -21.79
CA ASN A 136 -7.24 -14.25 -22.63
C ASN A 136 -7.44 -12.74 -22.49
N ALA A 137 -8.04 -12.09 -23.53
CA ALA A 137 -8.19 -10.65 -23.65
C ALA A 137 -6.83 -9.91 -23.69
N TRP A 138 -6.83 -8.58 -23.52
CA TRP A 138 -5.60 -7.83 -23.65
C TRP A 138 -4.62 -8.12 -22.51
N ALA A 139 -3.38 -8.42 -22.86
CA ALA A 139 -2.26 -8.54 -21.94
C ALA A 139 -1.02 -7.91 -22.54
N GLY A 140 -0.20 -7.30 -21.71
CA GLY A 140 1.02 -6.64 -22.17
C GLY A 140 1.83 -6.05 -21.03
N HIS A 141 2.93 -5.41 -21.38
CA HIS A 141 3.83 -4.75 -20.44
C HIS A 141 4.44 -3.50 -21.07
N ARG A 142 4.94 -2.62 -20.22
CA ARG A 142 5.76 -1.46 -20.60
C ARG A 142 6.89 -1.30 -19.60
N ALA A 143 8.10 -1.04 -20.10
CA ALA A 143 9.24 -0.64 -19.31
C ALA A 143 9.58 0.81 -19.57
N GLY A 144 10.14 1.48 -18.57
CA GLY A 144 10.70 2.81 -18.64
C GLY A 144 11.88 2.95 -17.70
N LYS A 145 12.33 4.17 -17.48
CA LYS A 145 13.42 4.42 -16.56
C LYS A 145 13.00 4.06 -15.13
N ASN A 146 13.70 3.10 -14.52
CA ASN A 146 13.53 2.67 -13.13
C ASN A 146 12.19 1.98 -12.83
N TYR A 147 11.45 1.52 -13.83
CA TYR A 147 10.21 0.76 -13.61
C TYR A 147 9.91 -0.19 -14.76
N VAL A 148 9.07 -1.19 -14.44
CA VAL A 148 8.34 -2.01 -15.40
C VAL A 148 6.92 -2.21 -14.90
N THR A 149 5.94 -2.02 -15.77
CA THR A 149 4.52 -2.27 -15.49
C THR A 149 3.97 -3.28 -16.47
N GLN A 150 3.04 -4.10 -16.00
CA GLN A 150 2.44 -5.19 -16.77
C GLN A 150 1.00 -5.43 -16.34
N GLY A 151 0.21 -6.00 -17.23
CA GLY A 151 -1.15 -6.39 -16.91
C GLY A 151 -1.68 -7.45 -17.86
N ASN A 152 -2.68 -8.18 -17.38
CA ASN A 152 -3.36 -9.23 -18.14
C ASN A 152 -4.86 -9.11 -17.93
N ILE A 153 -5.61 -9.51 -19.00
CA ILE A 153 -7.07 -9.49 -19.03
C ILE A 153 -7.61 -8.09 -18.72
N LEU A 154 -6.94 -7.07 -19.22
CA LEU A 154 -7.33 -5.68 -19.08
C LEU A 154 -8.32 -5.25 -20.18
N VAL A 155 -9.00 -4.13 -19.94
CA VAL A 155 -9.86 -3.49 -20.95
C VAL A 155 -9.07 -3.02 -22.17
N GLY A 156 -7.78 -2.65 -22.00
CA GLY A 156 -6.91 -2.21 -23.07
C GLY A 156 -5.52 -1.78 -22.57
N PRO A 157 -4.65 -1.35 -23.49
CA PRO A 157 -3.30 -0.87 -23.16
C PRO A 157 -3.32 0.43 -22.35
N GLU A 158 -4.38 1.22 -22.41
CA GLU A 158 -4.50 2.52 -21.71
C GLU A 158 -4.30 2.41 -20.20
N VAL A 159 -4.64 1.27 -19.60
CA VAL A 159 -4.44 1.01 -18.18
C VAL A 159 -2.94 1.05 -17.83
N ILE A 160 -2.13 0.30 -18.59
CA ILE A 160 -0.67 0.23 -18.40
C ILE A 160 -0.01 1.56 -18.76
N GLU A 161 -0.51 2.25 -19.78
CA GLU A 161 -0.04 3.58 -20.16
C GLU A 161 -0.28 4.62 -19.05
N ALA A 162 -1.44 4.56 -18.38
CA ALA A 162 -1.75 5.46 -17.28
C ALA A 162 -0.86 5.19 -16.06
N VAL A 163 -0.63 3.92 -15.71
CA VAL A 163 0.31 3.53 -14.65
C VAL A 163 1.71 4.10 -14.95
N ALA A 164 2.20 3.89 -16.15
CA ALA A 164 3.50 4.36 -16.59
C ALA A 164 3.62 5.89 -16.51
N LYS A 165 2.68 6.62 -17.12
CA LYS A 165 2.67 8.10 -17.12
C LYS A 165 2.61 8.68 -15.71
N SER A 166 1.79 8.09 -14.84
CA SER A 166 1.68 8.54 -13.44
C SER A 166 2.97 8.31 -12.68
N PHE A 167 3.64 7.16 -12.87
CA PHE A 167 4.92 6.89 -12.24
C PHE A 167 6.02 7.81 -12.75
N GLU A 168 6.11 8.01 -14.07
CA GLU A 168 7.07 8.93 -14.73
C GLU A 168 6.89 10.36 -14.21
N ALA A 169 5.64 10.84 -14.07
CA ALA A 169 5.35 12.18 -13.58
C ALA A 169 5.77 12.39 -12.10
N SER A 170 5.97 11.32 -11.35
CA SER A 170 6.45 11.38 -9.95
C SER A 170 7.97 11.35 -9.83
N GLU A 171 8.72 11.26 -10.94
CA GLU A 171 10.18 11.20 -10.91
C GLU A 171 10.77 12.50 -10.34
N GLY A 172 11.74 12.37 -9.44
CA GLY A 172 12.37 13.52 -8.80
C GLY A 172 11.58 14.18 -7.68
N THR A 173 10.33 13.72 -7.40
CA THR A 173 9.57 14.21 -6.26
C THR A 173 10.17 13.71 -4.94
N PRO A 174 9.89 14.36 -3.80
CA PRO A 174 10.36 13.89 -2.49
C PRO A 174 9.60 12.67 -1.96
N TYR A 175 8.58 12.21 -2.66
CA TYR A 175 7.76 11.07 -2.24
C TYR A 175 8.55 9.77 -2.20
N HIS A 176 8.27 8.94 -1.20
CA HIS A 176 8.79 7.58 -1.11
C HIS A 176 8.24 6.68 -2.20
N LEU A 177 8.99 5.63 -2.52
CA LEU A 177 8.61 4.75 -3.62
C LEU A 177 7.20 4.14 -3.44
N ALA A 178 6.79 3.82 -2.21
CA ALA A 178 5.44 3.31 -1.95
C ALA A 178 4.34 4.30 -2.36
N ASP A 179 4.50 5.61 -2.08
CA ASP A 179 3.57 6.65 -2.52
C ASP A 179 3.43 6.69 -4.04
N ARG A 180 4.58 6.69 -4.72
CA ARG A 180 4.67 6.73 -6.18
C ARG A 180 4.00 5.52 -6.82
N LEU A 181 4.24 4.32 -6.26
CA LEU A 181 3.67 3.06 -6.73
C LEU A 181 2.15 2.99 -6.54
N ILE A 182 1.64 3.37 -5.35
CA ILE A 182 0.19 3.37 -5.08
C ILE A 182 -0.53 4.39 -5.97
N THR A 183 0.04 5.59 -6.14
CA THR A 183 -0.51 6.63 -7.01
C THR A 183 -0.56 6.18 -8.47
N ALA A 184 0.53 5.56 -8.96
CA ALA A 184 0.60 5.03 -10.31
C ALA A 184 -0.44 3.92 -10.53
N LEU A 185 -0.56 3.00 -9.57
CA LEU A 185 -1.54 1.91 -9.65
C LEU A 185 -2.98 2.45 -9.71
N ASN A 186 -3.29 3.48 -8.91
CA ASN A 186 -4.60 4.13 -8.92
C ASN A 186 -4.91 4.81 -10.26
N ALA A 187 -3.92 5.38 -10.95
CA ALA A 187 -4.13 5.97 -12.27
C ALA A 187 -4.60 4.95 -13.31
N GLY A 188 -4.11 3.71 -13.27
CA GLY A 188 -4.61 2.61 -14.08
C GLY A 188 -6.00 2.12 -13.65
N PHE A 189 -6.26 2.09 -12.35
CA PHE A 189 -7.52 1.60 -11.79
C PHE A 189 -8.71 2.46 -12.19
N VAL A 190 -8.59 3.79 -12.14
CA VAL A 190 -9.68 4.72 -12.50
C VAL A 190 -10.05 4.70 -13.99
N LEU A 191 -9.15 4.22 -14.86
CA LEU A 191 -9.46 4.01 -16.29
C LEU A 191 -10.28 2.75 -16.56
N GLY A 192 -10.66 2.04 -15.53
CA GLY A 192 -11.57 0.90 -15.62
C GLY A 192 -10.83 -0.43 -15.79
N GLY A 193 -9.66 -0.57 -15.19
CA GLY A 193 -9.00 -1.86 -15.03
C GLY A 193 -9.99 -2.96 -14.66
N ASP A 194 -11.05 -2.63 -13.89
CA ASP A 194 -12.25 -3.47 -13.69
C ASP A 194 -13.55 -2.68 -13.66
N LYS A 195 -14.30 -2.73 -14.74
CA LYS A 195 -15.65 -2.11 -14.82
C LYS A 195 -16.79 -2.97 -14.26
N ARG A 196 -16.52 -4.16 -13.77
CA ARG A 196 -17.57 -5.04 -13.25
C ARG A 196 -17.84 -4.75 -11.78
N HIS A 197 -18.89 -3.97 -11.50
CA HIS A 197 -19.36 -3.66 -10.16
C HIS A 197 -19.68 -4.94 -9.37
N GLY A 198 -19.36 -4.94 -8.06
CA GLY A 198 -19.84 -5.93 -7.10
C GLY A 198 -18.98 -7.18 -6.91
N LEU A 199 -17.82 -7.30 -7.54
CA LEU A 199 -16.89 -8.39 -7.28
C LEU A 199 -15.76 -7.96 -6.33
N ARG A 200 -15.34 -8.90 -5.50
CA ARG A 200 -14.24 -8.73 -4.55
C ARG A 200 -12.94 -8.42 -5.27
N THR A 201 -12.17 -7.50 -4.76
CA THR A 201 -10.89 -7.09 -5.32
C THR A 201 -9.84 -6.99 -4.21
N SER A 202 -8.59 -7.12 -4.58
CA SER A 202 -7.47 -6.99 -3.67
C SER A 202 -6.38 -6.08 -4.24
N ALA A 203 -5.56 -5.51 -3.36
CA ALA A 203 -4.39 -4.74 -3.74
C ALA A 203 -3.27 -4.95 -2.72
N ALA A 204 -2.03 -4.79 -3.17
CA ALA A 204 -0.88 -4.87 -2.29
C ALA A 204 0.23 -3.92 -2.72
N VAL A 205 1.04 -3.49 -1.75
CA VAL A 205 2.31 -2.82 -1.97
C VAL A 205 3.37 -3.40 -1.04
N VAL A 206 4.53 -3.71 -1.59
CA VAL A 206 5.71 -4.11 -0.83
C VAL A 206 6.88 -3.25 -1.28
N VAL A 207 7.54 -2.58 -0.32
CA VAL A 207 8.72 -1.75 -0.57
C VAL A 207 9.78 -2.08 0.47
N ALA A 208 11.03 -2.21 0.03
CA ALA A 208 12.18 -2.39 0.91
C ALA A 208 13.21 -1.28 0.66
N ASP A 209 13.84 -0.84 1.74
CA ASP A 209 14.88 0.19 1.79
C ASP A 209 16.15 -0.40 2.38
N ALA A 210 17.28 -0.21 1.70
CA ALA A 210 18.56 -0.72 2.15
C ALA A 210 19.28 0.22 3.15
N ARG A 211 18.82 1.46 3.27
CA ARG A 211 19.45 2.45 4.15
C ARG A 211 19.28 2.06 5.62
N PRO A 212 20.34 2.20 6.43
CA PRO A 212 20.26 1.92 7.86
C PRO A 212 19.19 2.77 8.56
N GLY A 213 18.43 2.15 9.46
CA GLY A 213 17.42 2.84 10.28
C GLY A 213 16.06 3.07 9.62
N MET A 214 15.92 2.86 8.28
CA MET A 214 14.68 3.09 7.57
C MET A 214 13.63 2.01 7.83
N SER A 215 14.03 0.83 8.24
CA SER A 215 13.11 -0.25 8.62
C SER A 215 13.51 -0.90 9.94
N ARG A 216 12.51 -1.29 10.74
CA ARG A 216 12.71 -2.12 11.94
C ARG A 216 12.90 -3.60 11.61
N ARG A 217 12.66 -3.99 10.36
CA ARG A 217 12.75 -5.37 9.88
C ARG A 217 14.14 -5.64 9.29
N SER A 218 14.67 -6.83 9.54
CA SER A 218 15.97 -7.25 8.99
C SER A 218 15.98 -7.34 7.47
N ASP A 219 14.82 -7.62 6.83
CA ASP A 219 14.65 -7.64 5.38
C ASP A 219 14.53 -6.24 4.75
N GLY A 220 14.50 -5.19 5.58
CA GLY A 220 14.42 -3.80 5.12
C GLY A 220 13.06 -3.36 4.63
N GLN A 221 12.00 -4.15 4.77
CA GLN A 221 10.68 -3.75 4.32
C GLN A 221 10.18 -2.55 5.15
N THR A 222 9.87 -1.46 4.45
CA THR A 222 9.26 -0.23 4.99
C THR A 222 7.76 -0.20 4.77
N ALA A 223 7.28 -0.82 3.69
CA ALA A 223 5.86 -1.08 3.45
C ALA A 223 5.67 -2.54 3.06
N ASN A 224 4.69 -3.20 3.68
CA ASN A 224 4.20 -4.52 3.31
C ASN A 224 2.72 -4.57 3.69
N ILE A 225 1.88 -4.16 2.74
CA ILE A 225 0.45 -4.01 2.94
C ILE A 225 -0.28 -4.87 1.92
N ASN A 226 -1.17 -5.72 2.40
CA ASN A 226 -1.98 -6.61 1.59
C ASN A 226 -3.45 -6.44 1.96
N VAL A 227 -4.20 -5.74 1.11
CA VAL A 227 -5.65 -5.64 1.18
C VAL A 227 -6.21 -6.87 0.49
N CYS A 228 -6.56 -7.89 1.29
CA CYS A 228 -6.98 -9.21 0.79
C CYS A 228 -8.31 -9.19 0.06
N GLU A 229 -9.23 -8.33 0.51
CA GLU A 229 -10.55 -8.18 -0.07
C GLU A 229 -11.17 -6.86 0.35
N ASN A 230 -11.54 -6.02 -0.62
CA ASN A 230 -12.24 -4.77 -0.38
C ASN A 230 -12.98 -4.34 -1.66
N ALA A 231 -14.09 -3.64 -1.51
CA ALA A 231 -14.83 -3.06 -2.63
C ALA A 231 -14.04 -1.89 -3.29
N ASP A 232 -13.21 -1.20 -2.51
CA ASP A 232 -12.24 -0.19 -2.97
C ASP A 232 -10.85 -0.53 -2.43
N PRO A 233 -10.14 -1.50 -3.05
CA PRO A 233 -8.88 -2.01 -2.50
C PRO A 233 -7.76 -0.98 -2.56
N LEU A 234 -7.77 -0.05 -3.53
CA LEU A 234 -6.75 0.97 -3.63
C LEU A 234 -6.98 2.13 -2.67
N GLY A 235 -8.23 2.53 -2.45
CA GLY A 235 -8.57 3.48 -1.40
C GLY A 235 -8.17 2.95 -0.02
N GLU A 236 -8.45 1.68 0.28
CA GLU A 236 -8.04 1.06 1.54
C GLU A 236 -6.53 0.88 1.63
N LEU A 237 -5.85 0.47 0.56
CA LEU A 237 -4.39 0.39 0.51
C LEU A 237 -3.75 1.75 0.81
N ARG A 238 -4.29 2.82 0.20
CA ARG A 238 -3.85 4.20 0.44
C ARG A 238 -4.05 4.58 1.90
N ARG A 239 -5.24 4.34 2.45
CA ARG A 239 -5.56 4.66 3.84
C ARG A 239 -4.62 3.97 4.84
N ILE A 240 -4.34 2.68 4.61
CA ILE A 240 -3.40 1.92 5.47
C ILE A 240 -1.98 2.46 5.31
N TYR A 241 -1.54 2.69 4.06
CA TYR A 241 -0.20 3.22 3.82
C TYR A 241 -0.02 4.61 4.44
N ASP A 242 -1.03 5.46 4.39
CA ASP A 242 -0.99 6.77 5.04
C ASP A 242 -0.72 6.64 6.53
N ALA A 243 -1.37 5.71 7.22
CA ALA A 243 -1.10 5.44 8.64
C ALA A 243 0.32 4.87 8.88
N VAL A 244 0.79 3.96 8.00
CA VAL A 244 2.16 3.40 8.10
C VAL A 244 3.21 4.47 7.85
N SER A 245 3.03 5.30 6.84
CA SER A 245 3.98 6.37 6.48
C SER A 245 4.09 7.44 7.55
N GLN A 246 3.01 7.71 8.29
CA GLN A 246 3.03 8.56 9.49
C GLN A 246 3.99 8.01 10.56
N THR A 247 3.84 6.72 10.86
CA THR A 247 4.66 6.05 11.86
C THR A 247 6.15 6.05 11.49
N LEU A 248 6.44 6.10 10.18
CA LEU A 248 7.79 6.14 9.64
C LEU A 248 8.33 7.56 9.42
N GLY A 249 7.52 8.60 9.60
CA GLY A 249 7.93 9.99 9.37
C GLY A 249 8.12 10.35 7.91
N TYR A 250 7.51 9.61 6.96
CA TYR A 250 7.75 9.78 5.52
C TYR A 250 6.89 10.85 4.87
N ARG A 251 5.88 11.40 5.58
CA ARG A 251 4.92 12.31 4.98
C ARG A 251 4.93 13.70 5.61
N THR A 252 4.59 14.66 4.80
CA THR A 252 4.09 15.96 5.28
C THR A 252 2.73 15.74 5.93
N LEU A 253 2.47 16.41 7.06
CA LEU A 253 1.19 16.28 7.77
C LEU A 253 -0.01 16.89 7.02
N GLU A 254 0.21 17.61 5.95
CA GLU A 254 -0.86 18.04 5.02
C GLU A 254 -1.67 16.88 4.45
N GLN A 255 -1.08 15.69 4.38
CA GLN A 255 -1.71 14.49 3.84
C GLN A 255 -2.39 13.66 4.92
N PHE A 256 -2.37 14.12 6.18
CA PHE A 256 -2.83 13.35 7.33
C PHE A 256 -4.07 13.94 7.98
N SER A 257 -4.79 13.06 8.63
CA SER A 257 -5.86 13.40 9.57
C SER A 257 -5.72 12.47 10.79
N GLY A 258 -6.22 12.91 11.94
CA GLY A 258 -6.30 12.05 13.11
C GLY A 258 -5.28 12.37 14.20
N GLY A 259 -4.91 11.34 14.99
CA GLY A 259 -4.17 11.50 16.24
C GLY A 259 -2.82 12.21 16.12
N ASP A 260 -2.14 12.09 14.99
CA ASP A 260 -0.83 12.71 14.78
C ASP A 260 -0.93 14.21 14.57
N VAL A 261 -1.98 14.68 13.88
CA VAL A 261 -2.26 16.10 13.76
C VAL A 261 -2.58 16.70 15.12
N TYR A 262 -3.32 15.97 15.97
CA TYR A 262 -3.55 16.37 17.35
C TYR A 262 -2.23 16.52 18.12
N GLN A 263 -1.35 15.53 18.06
CA GLN A 263 -0.04 15.59 18.73
C GLN A 263 0.78 16.80 18.29
N LEU A 264 0.86 17.03 16.99
CA LEU A 264 1.54 18.19 16.43
C LEU A 264 0.95 19.52 16.96
N LYS A 265 -0.37 19.65 16.94
CA LYS A 265 -1.06 20.86 17.45
C LYS A 265 -0.76 21.07 18.93
N VAL A 266 -0.74 20.03 19.74
CA VAL A 266 -0.37 20.12 21.18
C VAL A 266 1.08 20.59 21.33
N MET A 267 2.02 20.04 20.58
CA MET A 267 3.43 20.42 20.64
C MET A 267 3.64 21.89 20.21
N LEU A 268 3.07 22.27 19.06
CA LEU A 268 3.13 23.65 18.54
C LEU A 268 2.45 24.65 19.47
N ASN A 269 1.32 24.27 20.09
CA ASN A 269 0.64 25.11 21.07
C ASN A 269 1.47 25.31 22.32
N ALA A 270 2.08 24.25 22.85
CA ALA A 270 2.97 24.35 24.01
C ALA A 270 4.16 25.27 23.75
N LEU A 271 4.67 25.32 22.51
CA LEU A 271 5.75 26.20 22.09
C LEU A 271 5.26 27.61 21.67
N GLY A 272 3.94 27.84 21.61
CA GLY A 272 3.34 29.16 21.31
C GLY A 272 3.22 29.47 19.82
N PHE A 273 3.34 28.49 18.94
CA PHE A 273 3.16 28.66 17.50
C PHE A 273 1.73 28.43 17.02
N TYR A 274 0.90 27.69 17.79
CA TYR A 274 -0.49 27.38 17.47
C TYR A 274 -1.43 27.81 18.59
N LYS A 275 -2.60 28.39 18.29
CA LYS A 275 -3.66 28.81 19.25
C LYS A 275 -3.16 29.30 20.61
N ARG A 276 -2.37 30.33 20.61
CA ARG A 276 -1.71 30.88 21.82
C ARG A 276 -2.72 31.11 22.94
N GLY A 277 -2.47 30.52 24.11
CA GLY A 277 -3.28 30.68 25.32
C GLY A 277 -4.51 29.78 25.41
N GLU A 278 -4.80 28.99 24.40
CA GLU A 278 -5.88 28.00 24.40
C GLU A 278 -5.33 26.60 24.58
N THR A 279 -6.05 25.74 25.29
CA THR A 279 -5.73 24.30 25.35
C THR A 279 -6.26 23.60 24.10
N VAL A 280 -5.44 22.80 23.45
CA VAL A 280 -5.89 21.97 22.33
C VAL A 280 -6.78 20.85 22.88
N PRO A 281 -8.08 20.81 22.57
CA PRO A 281 -8.98 19.78 23.09
C PRO A 281 -8.63 18.42 22.50
N ALA A 282 -8.84 17.35 23.28
CA ALA A 282 -8.55 15.98 22.80
C ALA A 282 -9.59 15.47 21.77
N ARG A 283 -10.72 16.12 21.63
CA ARG A 283 -11.83 15.72 20.73
C ARG A 283 -12.61 16.94 20.23
N GLY A 284 -13.24 16.77 19.07
CA GLY A 284 -14.15 17.74 18.47
C GLY A 284 -13.48 18.75 17.56
N GLY A 285 -14.28 19.44 16.76
CA GLY A 285 -13.81 20.45 15.82
C GLY A 285 -12.78 19.92 14.81
N ASP A 286 -11.81 20.75 14.51
CA ASP A 286 -10.73 20.50 13.56
C ASP A 286 -9.46 19.87 14.20
N VAL A 287 -9.58 19.37 15.42
CA VAL A 287 -8.43 18.91 16.22
C VAL A 287 -7.55 17.86 15.49
N ASN A 288 -8.17 17.05 14.67
CA ASN A 288 -7.53 15.99 13.89
C ASN A 288 -7.37 16.37 12.39
N VAL A 289 -7.61 17.63 12.04
CA VAL A 289 -7.51 18.09 10.64
C VAL A 289 -6.31 19.03 10.50
N PHE A 290 -5.50 18.80 9.48
CA PHE A 290 -4.35 19.65 9.16
C PHE A 290 -4.84 20.89 8.41
N THR A 291 -5.12 21.94 9.16
CA THR A 291 -5.70 23.20 8.65
C THR A 291 -4.63 24.17 8.17
N ALA A 292 -5.02 25.21 7.41
CA ALA A 292 -4.12 26.29 7.01
C ALA A 292 -3.44 26.97 8.21
N GLU A 293 -4.12 27.05 9.36
CA GLU A 293 -3.55 27.55 10.62
C GLU A 293 -2.43 26.63 11.13
N THR A 294 -2.63 25.30 11.02
CA THR A 294 -1.60 24.32 11.39
C THR A 294 -0.39 24.41 10.47
N VAL A 295 -0.60 24.55 9.15
CA VAL A 295 0.47 24.80 8.16
C VAL A 295 1.29 26.03 8.57
N ALA A 296 0.63 27.15 8.83
CA ALA A 296 1.30 28.40 9.22
C ALA A 296 2.10 28.24 10.53
N ALA A 297 1.56 27.50 11.49
CA ALA A 297 2.25 27.22 12.77
C ALA A 297 3.51 26.37 12.58
N VAL A 298 3.46 25.36 11.71
CA VAL A 298 4.63 24.54 11.33
C VAL A 298 5.70 25.40 10.67
N ASP A 299 5.32 26.21 9.68
CA ASP A 299 6.27 27.05 8.95
C ASP A 299 6.91 28.11 9.88
N ALA A 300 6.13 28.66 10.80
CA ALA A 300 6.64 29.58 11.81
C ALA A 300 7.66 28.89 12.75
N PHE A 301 7.36 27.67 13.19
CA PHE A 301 8.30 26.87 13.99
C PHE A 301 9.58 26.56 13.20
N ARG A 302 9.46 26.04 11.97
CA ARG A 302 10.60 25.72 11.12
C ARG A 302 11.47 26.95 10.86
N THR A 303 10.86 28.11 10.63
CA THR A 303 11.58 29.39 10.50
C THR A 303 12.37 29.73 11.77
N SER A 304 11.75 29.57 12.95
CA SER A 304 12.41 29.85 14.25
C SER A 304 13.61 28.92 14.50
N GLU A 305 13.58 27.69 14.02
CA GLU A 305 14.65 26.71 14.13
C GLU A 305 15.64 26.78 12.95
N LYS A 306 15.53 27.78 12.07
CA LYS A 306 16.35 27.98 10.85
C LYS A 306 16.30 26.81 9.87
N MET A 307 15.17 26.15 9.80
CA MET A 307 14.88 25.08 8.85
C MET A 307 14.32 25.66 7.55
N GLY A 308 14.41 24.89 6.45
CA GLY A 308 13.80 25.29 5.18
C GLY A 308 12.28 25.46 5.30
N THR A 309 11.77 26.52 4.68
CA THR A 309 10.33 26.80 4.55
C THR A 309 10.06 27.33 3.14
N PRO A 310 8.81 27.47 2.67
CA PRO A 310 8.52 28.07 1.37
C PRO A 310 9.06 29.50 1.24
N ALA A 311 9.11 30.27 2.34
CA ALA A 311 9.58 31.64 2.35
C ALA A 311 11.10 31.79 2.17
N VAL A 312 11.89 30.81 2.63
CA VAL A 312 13.35 30.81 2.53
C VAL A 312 13.89 29.77 1.54
N GLY A 313 12.99 29.11 0.81
CA GLY A 313 13.31 28.15 -0.24
C GLY A 313 13.52 26.73 0.27
N GLY A 314 13.10 25.76 -0.53
CA GLY A 314 13.50 24.36 -0.40
C GLY A 314 12.53 23.41 0.32
N SER A 315 11.47 23.89 0.95
CA SER A 315 10.51 22.99 1.61
C SER A 315 9.06 23.36 1.28
N PRO A 316 8.18 22.39 1.09
CA PRO A 316 6.74 22.65 0.98
C PRO A 316 6.18 23.30 2.24
N ALA A 317 5.09 24.06 2.10
CA ALA A 317 4.36 24.63 3.23
C ALA A 317 3.89 23.50 4.16
N GLY A 318 4.05 23.70 5.48
CA GLY A 318 3.60 22.73 6.48
C GLY A 318 4.37 21.41 6.51
N LEU A 319 5.59 21.36 5.96
CA LEU A 319 6.41 20.14 5.98
C LEU A 319 6.71 19.70 7.42
N VAL A 320 6.29 18.50 7.77
CA VAL A 320 6.67 17.81 9.02
C VAL A 320 7.38 16.52 8.67
N ASP A 321 8.68 16.54 8.78
CA ASP A 321 9.61 15.43 8.59
C ASP A 321 10.23 15.02 9.94
N ASP A 322 11.07 13.99 9.96
CA ASP A 322 11.77 13.53 11.15
C ASP A 322 12.59 14.63 11.81
N GLU A 323 13.22 15.51 11.01
CA GLU A 323 13.95 16.64 11.53
C GLU A 323 13.03 17.62 12.28
N THR A 324 11.86 17.91 11.70
CA THR A 324 10.86 18.77 12.35
C THR A 324 10.40 18.18 13.67
N VAL A 325 10.08 16.89 13.72
CA VAL A 325 9.64 16.21 14.96
C VAL A 325 10.76 16.21 16.01
N THR A 326 11.98 15.90 15.61
CA THR A 326 13.15 15.92 16.47
C THR A 326 13.40 17.31 17.06
N ARG A 327 13.31 18.35 16.22
CA ARG A 327 13.47 19.75 16.66
C ARG A 327 12.33 20.21 17.58
N LEU A 328 11.09 19.78 17.33
CA LEU A 328 9.95 20.05 18.22
C LEU A 328 10.20 19.50 19.63
N TRP A 329 10.62 18.23 19.74
CA TRP A 329 10.93 17.64 21.04
C TRP A 329 12.12 18.34 21.71
N ALA A 330 13.18 18.64 20.98
CA ALA A 330 14.33 19.38 21.52
C ALA A 330 13.92 20.79 22.00
N ALA A 331 13.04 21.47 21.26
CA ALA A 331 12.51 22.78 21.68
C ALA A 331 11.65 22.68 22.95
N LEU A 332 10.82 21.63 23.05
CA LEU A 332 10.02 21.36 24.26
C LEU A 332 10.90 21.05 25.48
N GLU A 333 11.98 20.26 25.30
CA GLU A 333 12.95 20.01 26.37
C GLU A 333 13.64 21.31 26.79
N ARG A 334 14.14 22.13 25.86
CA ARG A 334 14.73 23.45 26.16
C ARG A 334 13.78 24.38 26.92
N ALA A 335 12.48 24.29 26.59
CA ALA A 335 11.43 25.09 27.23
C ALA A 335 10.93 24.49 28.57
N GLY A 336 11.39 23.33 28.98
CA GLY A 336 10.93 22.62 30.19
C GLY A 336 9.49 22.12 30.08
N LYS A 337 8.95 21.95 28.86
CA LYS A 337 7.54 21.62 28.60
C LYS A 337 7.32 20.18 28.13
N ALA A 338 8.38 19.44 27.82
CA ALA A 338 8.28 18.11 27.24
C ALA A 338 7.50 17.13 28.11
N SER A 339 7.69 17.12 29.43
CA SER A 339 6.98 16.25 30.35
C SER A 339 5.48 16.52 30.37
N ALA A 340 5.07 17.79 30.42
CA ALA A 340 3.65 18.18 30.39
C ALA A 340 2.98 17.82 29.07
N VAL A 341 3.67 18.00 27.94
CA VAL A 341 3.17 17.60 26.62
C VAL A 341 3.00 16.06 26.54
N ARG A 342 3.98 15.29 27.01
CA ARG A 342 3.86 13.81 27.05
C ARG A 342 2.64 13.37 27.88
N GLN A 343 2.43 14.02 29.05
CA GLN A 343 1.29 13.68 29.90
C GLN A 343 -0.04 14.03 29.19
N GLN A 344 -0.16 15.21 28.59
CA GLN A 344 -1.34 15.60 27.84
C GLN A 344 -1.65 14.63 26.68
N LEU A 345 -0.63 14.16 25.97
CA LEU A 345 -0.78 13.18 24.88
C LEU A 345 -1.23 11.82 25.41
N LEU A 346 -0.69 11.36 26.55
CA LEU A 346 -1.12 10.13 27.20
C LEU A 346 -2.58 10.22 27.65
N ASP A 347 -2.98 11.32 28.30
CA ASP A 347 -4.36 11.52 28.73
C ASP A 347 -5.33 11.51 27.55
N GLY A 348 -4.94 12.15 26.44
CA GLY A 348 -5.70 12.12 25.17
C GLY A 348 -5.87 10.72 24.57
N THR A 349 -4.90 9.82 24.75
CA THR A 349 -4.96 8.42 24.27
C THR A 349 -5.74 7.51 25.20
N MET A 350 -5.70 7.74 26.51
CA MET A 350 -6.41 6.91 27.49
C MET A 350 -7.94 7.03 27.40
N ILE A 351 -8.44 8.12 26.81
CA ILE A 351 -9.89 8.34 26.57
C ILE A 351 -10.44 7.43 25.45
N ARG A 352 -9.61 6.68 24.76
CA ARG A 352 -9.98 5.77 23.66
C ARG A 352 -10.25 4.32 24.05
N ARG A 353 -10.19 4.00 25.36
CA ARG A 353 -10.52 2.66 25.88
C ARG A 353 -11.92 2.60 26.44
#